data_bf02a2efad3b7d3b3a58a2676c8861e8
#
_entry.id   bf02a2efad3b7d3b3a58a2676c8861e8
#
_cell.length_a   1.000
_cell.length_b   1.000
_cell.length_c   1.000
_cell.angle_alpha   90.00
_cell.angle_beta   90.00
_cell.angle_gamma   90.00
#
_symmetry.space_group_name_H-M   'P 1'
#
loop_
_entity.id
_entity.type
_entity.pdbx_description
1 polymer ?
#
loop_
_entity_poly.entity_id
_entity_poly.type
_entity_poly.pdbx_seq_one_letter_code
_entity_poly.pdbx_strand_id
1 'polypeptide(L)'
;MTQGANNGHLNGLALPHVRILPLSYDSEDSQQSATRLILTVRPDWASDDSNIEFIRFTDGITNTLLKAINKRKGWSKEDIDREAILLRAYGNGTAVLIDREREAQNHELLMKYGLAPELLARFQNGMIYRFIKGSVTSPEDLRKPAIYRAVASRLAQWHATVPCITHPTSANSHVDENGANGDQDPDAIIENAAPGKPVPNLWTVMQKWILALPINTQVQRERQEKLQRELEYIVKEFSQRPGLGADGLVFAHCDLLSGNVIVLPSSLPAKGSKKEATVTFIDYEYATPSPAAFDIANHFAEWGGFDCDYNVLPTKSQRREFIEEYVRSYFRCSQGNTGVDIEAETRKLNDEVDLFRGVPGFYWGIWALIQAVISEIDFDYASYAETRLSEYWAWKEEKEGDRAAAGKEMPLRERRWEQME
;
A
#
# COMPACT_ATOMS: atom_id res chain seq x y z
N MET A 1 43.19 4.00 19.35
CA MET A 1 43.12 2.92 18.35
C MET A 1 41.65 2.71 18.03
N THR A 2 41.24 3.28 16.95
CA THR A 2 39.86 3.27 16.43
C THR A 2 39.68 2.01 15.59
N GLN A 3 38.74 1.13 15.98
CA GLN A 3 38.31 0.04 15.11
C GLN A 3 36.97 0.43 14.48
N GLY A 4 37.01 0.45 13.15
CA GLY A 4 35.92 0.87 12.30
C GLY A 4 34.78 -0.15 12.24
N ALA A 5 33.58 0.37 12.10
CA ALA A 5 32.38 -0.36 11.79
C ALA A 5 32.47 -0.97 10.39
N ASN A 6 32.29 -2.27 10.30
CA ASN A 6 32.19 -3.00 9.04
C ASN A 6 30.82 -2.72 8.40
N ASN A 7 30.81 -1.83 7.42
CA ASN A 7 29.70 -1.71 6.48
C ASN A 7 29.70 -2.95 5.57
N GLY A 8 28.72 -3.81 5.72
CA GLY A 8 28.48 -4.93 4.82
C GLY A 8 28.29 -4.42 3.38
N HIS A 9 29.28 -4.67 2.54
CA HIS A 9 29.22 -4.42 1.09
C HIS A 9 28.12 -5.28 0.48
N LEU A 10 27.03 -4.65 0.07
CA LEU A 10 26.16 -5.18 -0.97
C LEU A 10 26.97 -5.17 -2.26
N ASN A 11 27.27 -6.36 -2.80
CA ASN A 11 27.97 -6.55 -4.06
C ASN A 11 27.32 -5.68 -5.14
N GLY A 12 28.14 -4.82 -5.77
CA GLY A 12 27.74 -3.87 -6.80
C GLY A 12 27.30 -4.53 -8.10
N LEU A 13 26.10 -5.08 -8.11
CA LEU A 13 25.34 -5.26 -9.34
C LEU A 13 24.80 -3.87 -9.72
N ALA A 14 25.36 -3.28 -10.77
CA ALA A 14 24.79 -2.10 -11.40
C ALA A 14 23.33 -2.43 -11.74
N LEU A 15 22.39 -1.73 -11.10
CA LEU A 15 20.96 -1.91 -11.41
C LEU A 15 20.75 -1.57 -12.89
N PRO A 16 19.91 -2.34 -13.61
CA PRO A 16 19.57 -1.99 -14.97
C PRO A 16 18.97 -0.58 -14.98
N HIS A 17 19.51 0.27 -15.84
CA HIS A 17 19.03 1.65 -15.97
C HIS A 17 17.59 1.61 -16.52
N VAL A 18 16.62 2.10 -15.77
CA VAL A 18 15.22 2.17 -16.21
C VAL A 18 15.12 3.11 -17.40
N ARG A 19 14.60 2.61 -18.51
CA ARG A 19 14.44 3.39 -19.74
C ARG A 19 13.29 4.35 -19.61
N ILE A 20 13.45 5.58 -20.07
CA ILE A 20 12.38 6.56 -20.21
C ILE A 20 12.00 6.65 -21.67
N LEU A 21 10.76 6.30 -22.01
CA LEU A 21 10.28 6.23 -23.37
C LEU A 21 9.37 7.45 -23.67
N PRO A 22 9.64 8.22 -24.73
CA PRO A 22 8.79 9.33 -25.17
C PRO A 22 7.58 8.81 -25.98
N LEU A 23 6.89 7.81 -25.45
CA LEU A 23 5.75 7.12 -26.05
C LEU A 23 4.61 7.06 -25.03
N SER A 24 3.36 6.93 -25.53
CA SER A 24 2.17 6.74 -24.71
C SER A 24 1.46 5.46 -25.13
N TYR A 25 0.75 4.86 -24.17
CA TYR A 25 -0.30 3.90 -24.44
C TYR A 25 -1.59 4.67 -24.80
N ASP A 26 -2.30 4.21 -25.81
CA ASP A 26 -3.57 4.74 -26.26
C ASP A 26 -4.64 3.64 -26.15
N SER A 27 -5.71 3.89 -25.43
CA SER A 27 -6.80 2.93 -25.22
C SER A 27 -7.64 2.71 -26.50
N GLU A 28 -7.74 3.73 -27.37
CA GLU A 28 -8.48 3.65 -28.63
C GLU A 28 -7.68 2.86 -29.68
N ASP A 29 -6.34 2.91 -29.60
CA ASP A 29 -5.41 2.12 -30.43
C ASP A 29 -4.57 1.17 -29.57
N SER A 30 -5.24 0.45 -28.69
CA SER A 30 -4.63 -0.38 -27.65
C SER A 30 -3.58 -1.36 -28.18
N GLN A 31 -3.91 -2.10 -29.25
CA GLN A 31 -3.04 -3.13 -29.82
C GLN A 31 -1.75 -2.54 -30.40
N GLN A 32 -1.83 -1.47 -31.18
CA GLN A 32 -0.67 -0.90 -31.87
C GLN A 32 0.21 -0.12 -30.89
N SER A 33 -0.39 0.70 -30.00
CA SER A 33 0.35 1.47 -29.01
C SER A 33 1.08 0.56 -28.04
N ALA A 34 0.43 -0.50 -27.53
CA ALA A 34 1.05 -1.50 -26.69
C ALA A 34 2.19 -2.25 -27.41
N THR A 35 1.96 -2.68 -28.67
CA THR A 35 3.00 -3.36 -29.45
C THR A 35 4.23 -2.49 -29.65
N ARG A 36 4.04 -1.19 -29.96
CA ARG A 36 5.14 -0.23 -30.12
C ARG A 36 5.98 -0.09 -28.84
N LEU A 37 5.31 0.05 -27.70
CA LEU A 37 5.95 0.12 -26.39
C LEU A 37 6.73 -1.16 -26.08
N ILE A 38 6.13 -2.33 -26.27
CA ILE A 38 6.78 -3.61 -26.01
C ILE A 38 7.99 -3.83 -26.92
N LEU A 39 7.88 -3.58 -28.22
CA LEU A 39 8.99 -3.75 -29.14
C LEU A 39 10.15 -2.76 -28.90
N THR A 40 9.86 -1.59 -28.35
CA THR A 40 10.92 -0.65 -27.91
C THR A 40 11.72 -1.21 -26.74
N VAL A 41 11.08 -1.92 -25.83
CA VAL A 41 11.73 -2.57 -24.66
C VAL A 41 12.37 -3.91 -25.06
N ARG A 42 11.70 -4.68 -25.89
CA ARG A 42 12.10 -6.02 -26.37
C ARG A 42 12.19 -6.05 -27.90
N PRO A 43 13.23 -5.41 -28.49
CA PRO A 43 13.42 -5.43 -29.95
C PRO A 43 13.63 -6.84 -30.52
N ASP A 44 14.10 -7.79 -29.68
CA ASP A 44 14.22 -9.20 -30.02
C ASP A 44 12.85 -9.88 -30.28
N TRP A 45 11.74 -9.29 -29.87
CA TRP A 45 10.39 -9.78 -30.16
C TRP A 45 9.86 -9.35 -31.54
N ALA A 46 10.64 -8.59 -32.31
CA ALA A 46 10.33 -8.25 -33.69
C ALA A 46 10.75 -9.33 -34.71
N SER A 47 11.25 -10.48 -34.27
CA SER A 47 11.70 -11.58 -35.15
C SER A 47 10.52 -12.34 -35.76
N ASP A 48 10.74 -12.96 -36.93
CA ASP A 48 9.72 -13.70 -37.71
C ASP A 48 9.12 -14.92 -36.97
N ASP A 49 9.83 -15.44 -35.96
CA ASP A 49 9.37 -16.55 -35.12
C ASP A 49 8.61 -16.10 -33.87
N SER A 50 8.39 -14.78 -33.73
CA SER A 50 7.67 -14.18 -32.61
C SER A 50 6.18 -14.04 -32.92
N ASN A 51 5.34 -14.29 -31.89
CA ASN A 51 3.91 -14.01 -31.92
C ASN A 51 3.54 -13.33 -30.58
N ILE A 52 3.37 -12.01 -30.61
CA ILE A 52 3.04 -11.21 -29.44
C ILE A 52 1.54 -11.21 -29.22
N GLU A 53 1.10 -11.65 -28.06
CA GLU A 53 -0.30 -11.59 -27.64
C GLU A 53 -0.43 -10.75 -26.37
N PHE A 54 -1.55 -10.05 -26.25
CA PHE A 54 -1.90 -9.27 -25.07
C PHE A 54 -3.08 -9.90 -24.34
N ILE A 55 -2.93 -10.06 -23.02
CA ILE A 55 -4.01 -10.50 -22.12
C ILE A 55 -4.33 -9.31 -21.23
N ARG A 56 -5.57 -8.80 -21.34
CA ARG A 56 -6.03 -7.70 -20.50
C ARG A 56 -6.53 -8.24 -19.17
N PHE A 57 -6.10 -7.62 -18.08
CA PHE A 57 -6.68 -7.82 -16.74
C PHE A 57 -7.83 -6.83 -16.55
N THR A 58 -8.94 -7.33 -16.01
CA THR A 58 -10.16 -6.54 -15.77
C THR A 58 -10.33 -6.08 -14.33
N ASP A 59 -9.49 -6.57 -13.43
CA ASP A 59 -9.66 -6.39 -11.98
C ASP A 59 -9.00 -5.10 -11.44
N GLY A 60 -8.38 -4.29 -12.32
CA GLY A 60 -7.76 -3.02 -11.93
C GLY A 60 -8.76 -1.85 -11.91
N ILE A 61 -8.89 -1.19 -10.75
CA ILE A 61 -9.81 -0.04 -10.58
C ILE A 61 -9.27 1.25 -11.22
N THR A 62 -7.97 1.48 -11.14
CA THR A 62 -7.35 2.77 -11.50
C THR A 62 -6.50 2.75 -12.76
N ASN A 63 -6.18 1.57 -13.30
CA ASN A 63 -5.19 1.42 -14.36
C ASN A 63 -5.59 0.39 -15.41
N THR A 64 -5.10 0.55 -16.64
CA THR A 64 -5.16 -0.52 -17.66
C THR A 64 -3.93 -1.42 -17.51
N LEU A 65 -4.17 -2.72 -17.31
CA LEU A 65 -3.12 -3.73 -17.19
C LEU A 65 -3.16 -4.70 -18.38
N LEU A 66 -2.04 -4.80 -19.11
CA LEU A 66 -1.87 -5.71 -20.24
C LEU A 66 -0.67 -6.62 -20.01
N LYS A 67 -0.89 -7.94 -19.91
CA LYS A 67 0.19 -8.92 -19.94
C LYS A 67 0.55 -9.19 -21.40
N ALA A 68 1.78 -8.82 -21.81
CA ALA A 68 2.36 -9.18 -23.09
C ALA A 68 3.10 -10.51 -22.96
N ILE A 69 2.78 -11.45 -23.83
CA ILE A 69 3.48 -12.73 -23.97
C ILE A 69 3.98 -12.88 -25.40
N ASN A 70 5.14 -13.51 -25.55
CA ASN A 70 5.66 -13.89 -26.87
C ASN A 70 5.55 -15.41 -27.04
N LYS A 71 4.61 -15.86 -27.85
CA LYS A 71 4.43 -17.29 -28.20
C LYS A 71 5.44 -17.67 -29.29
N ARG A 72 6.70 -17.63 -28.95
CA ARG A 72 7.80 -17.96 -29.85
C ARG A 72 7.80 -19.46 -30.18
N LYS A 73 8.07 -19.78 -31.45
CA LYS A 73 8.14 -21.18 -31.90
C LYS A 73 9.22 -21.95 -31.12
N GLY A 74 8.85 -23.08 -30.54
CA GLY A 74 9.76 -23.94 -29.79
C GLY A 74 9.89 -23.61 -28.29
N TRP A 75 9.25 -22.52 -27.81
CA TRP A 75 9.22 -22.19 -26.38
C TRP A 75 8.19 -23.02 -25.63
N SER A 76 8.55 -23.46 -24.43
CA SER A 76 7.62 -24.06 -23.48
C SER A 76 6.72 -22.99 -22.87
N LYS A 77 5.60 -23.42 -22.23
CA LYS A 77 4.74 -22.52 -21.48
C LYS A 77 5.52 -21.82 -20.34
N GLU A 78 6.44 -22.51 -19.71
CA GLU A 78 7.33 -22.01 -18.68
C GLU A 78 8.23 -20.90 -19.19
N ASP A 79 8.79 -21.04 -20.41
CA ASP A 79 9.63 -20.01 -21.04
C ASP A 79 8.82 -18.77 -21.39
N ILE A 80 7.63 -18.96 -21.97
CA ILE A 80 6.68 -17.87 -22.31
C ILE A 80 6.31 -17.08 -21.04
N ASP A 81 5.95 -17.78 -19.96
CA ASP A 81 5.58 -17.13 -18.70
C ASP A 81 6.76 -16.39 -18.05
N ARG A 82 7.97 -16.95 -18.13
CA ARG A 82 9.20 -16.32 -17.60
C ARG A 82 9.55 -15.01 -18.29
N GLU A 83 9.32 -14.95 -19.61
CA GLU A 83 9.62 -13.77 -20.42
C GLU A 83 8.45 -12.76 -20.46
N ALA A 84 7.30 -13.11 -19.89
CA ALA A 84 6.11 -12.25 -19.90
C ALA A 84 6.38 -10.89 -19.24
N ILE A 85 5.76 -9.86 -19.82
CA ILE A 85 5.91 -8.46 -19.42
C ILE A 85 4.54 -7.91 -19.06
N LEU A 86 4.47 -7.07 -18.06
CA LEU A 86 3.26 -6.32 -17.73
C LEU A 86 3.44 -4.85 -18.15
N LEU A 87 2.48 -4.37 -18.96
CA LEU A 87 2.30 -2.96 -19.26
C LEU A 87 1.17 -2.45 -18.37
N ARG A 88 1.46 -1.42 -17.57
CA ARG A 88 0.50 -0.70 -16.76
C ARG A 88 0.37 0.72 -17.27
N ALA A 89 -0.79 1.07 -17.79
CA ALA A 89 -1.10 2.43 -18.20
C ALA A 89 -2.03 3.08 -17.17
N TYR A 90 -1.71 4.31 -16.78
CA TYR A 90 -2.41 5.05 -15.74
C TYR A 90 -3.81 5.45 -16.20
N GLY A 91 -4.78 5.31 -15.32
CA GLY A 91 -6.14 5.79 -15.55
C GLY A 91 -6.23 7.32 -15.49
N ASN A 92 -7.22 7.86 -16.17
CA ASN A 92 -7.48 9.30 -16.22
C ASN A 92 -7.93 9.83 -14.83
N GLY A 93 -7.56 11.07 -14.50
CA GLY A 93 -8.02 11.77 -13.30
C GLY A 93 -7.41 11.29 -11.97
N THR A 94 -6.60 10.24 -11.95
CA THR A 94 -6.07 9.63 -10.71
C THR A 94 -4.93 10.41 -10.06
N ALA A 95 -4.40 11.46 -10.69
CA ALA A 95 -3.31 12.29 -10.16
C ALA A 95 -3.65 13.01 -8.84
N VAL A 96 -4.94 13.21 -8.54
CA VAL A 96 -5.41 13.74 -7.26
C VAL A 96 -5.07 12.80 -6.10
N LEU A 97 -5.22 11.50 -6.32
CA LEU A 97 -5.00 10.46 -5.32
C LEU A 97 -3.56 9.94 -5.31
N ILE A 98 -2.97 9.77 -6.50
CA ILE A 98 -1.71 9.05 -6.69
C ILE A 98 -0.65 9.98 -7.28
N ASP A 99 0.50 10.02 -6.63
CA ASP A 99 1.70 10.66 -7.15
C ASP A 99 2.47 9.66 -8.03
N ARG A 100 2.35 9.81 -9.36
CA ARG A 100 2.91 8.89 -10.35
C ARG A 100 4.43 8.87 -10.39
N GLU A 101 5.09 9.98 -10.08
CA GLU A 101 6.54 10.03 -9.97
C GLU A 101 7.01 9.23 -8.77
N ARG A 102 6.32 9.41 -7.63
CA ARG A 102 6.60 8.68 -6.41
C ARG A 102 6.32 7.19 -6.55
N GLU A 103 5.24 6.79 -7.23
CA GLU A 103 4.95 5.39 -7.53
C GLU A 103 6.12 4.72 -8.27
N ALA A 104 6.68 5.39 -9.28
CA ALA A 104 7.82 4.89 -10.02
C ALA A 104 9.09 4.79 -9.14
N GLN A 105 9.36 5.81 -8.31
CA GLN A 105 10.47 5.79 -7.36
C GLN A 105 10.31 4.67 -6.32
N ASN A 106 9.10 4.45 -5.83
CA ASN A 106 8.76 3.33 -4.94
C ASN A 106 9.04 1.98 -5.60
N HIS A 107 8.64 1.81 -6.86
CA HIS A 107 8.90 0.58 -7.61
C HIS A 107 10.41 0.33 -7.77
N GLU A 108 11.18 1.36 -8.16
CA GLU A 108 12.64 1.28 -8.29
C GLU A 108 13.30 0.96 -6.95
N LEU A 109 12.83 1.57 -5.86
CA LEU A 109 13.33 1.29 -4.52
C LEU A 109 13.07 -0.17 -4.14
N LEU A 110 11.85 -0.64 -4.28
CA LEU A 110 11.47 -2.02 -3.96
C LEU A 110 12.23 -3.05 -4.80
N MET A 111 12.44 -2.75 -6.08
CA MET A 111 13.27 -3.58 -6.95
C MET A 111 14.70 -3.75 -6.42
N LYS A 112 15.32 -2.68 -5.87
CA LYS A 112 16.66 -2.75 -5.25
C LYS A 112 16.74 -3.74 -4.09
N TYR A 113 15.62 -3.90 -3.36
CA TYR A 113 15.53 -4.82 -2.23
C TYR A 113 14.95 -6.21 -2.60
N GLY A 114 14.74 -6.49 -3.90
CA GLY A 114 14.16 -7.76 -4.36
C GLY A 114 12.70 -7.96 -3.94
N LEU A 115 11.96 -6.86 -3.76
CA LEU A 115 10.58 -6.85 -3.29
C LEU A 115 9.59 -6.49 -4.40
N ALA A 116 10.07 -5.96 -5.52
CA ALA A 116 9.31 -5.71 -6.74
C ALA A 116 9.96 -6.37 -7.95
N PRO A 117 9.19 -6.66 -9.02
CA PRO A 117 9.73 -7.16 -10.26
C PRO A 117 10.60 -6.10 -10.96
N GLU A 118 11.47 -6.56 -11.89
CA GLU A 118 12.32 -5.68 -12.68
C GLU A 118 11.48 -4.66 -13.46
N LEU A 119 11.70 -3.36 -13.19
CA LEU A 119 11.13 -2.25 -13.95
C LEU A 119 11.97 -2.06 -15.22
N LEU A 120 11.38 -2.32 -16.38
CA LEU A 120 12.05 -2.31 -17.68
C LEU A 120 12.05 -0.93 -18.31
N ALA A 121 10.93 -0.21 -18.20
CA ALA A 121 10.78 1.13 -18.72
C ALA A 121 9.65 1.91 -18.05
N ARG A 122 9.77 3.24 -18.09
CA ARG A 122 8.68 4.20 -17.85
C ARG A 122 8.32 4.83 -19.20
N PHE A 123 7.04 5.10 -19.41
CA PHE A 123 6.57 5.83 -20.57
C PHE A 123 5.61 6.95 -20.11
N GLN A 124 5.18 7.84 -21.01
CA GLN A 124 4.51 9.08 -20.63
C GLN A 124 3.31 8.89 -19.68
N ASN A 125 2.53 7.83 -19.88
CA ASN A 125 1.36 7.53 -19.07
C ASN A 125 1.38 6.12 -18.45
N GLY A 126 2.56 5.60 -18.07
CA GLY A 126 2.65 4.30 -17.42
C GLY A 126 4.04 3.72 -17.27
N MET A 127 4.08 2.43 -16.97
CA MET A 127 5.31 1.67 -16.76
C MET A 127 5.23 0.26 -17.31
N ILE A 128 6.40 -0.33 -17.60
CA ILE A 128 6.57 -1.70 -18.10
C ILE A 128 7.51 -2.43 -17.17
N TYR A 129 7.10 -3.59 -16.66
CA TYR A 129 7.89 -4.41 -15.75
C TYR A 129 7.66 -5.90 -15.99
N ARG A 130 8.52 -6.74 -15.41
CA ARG A 130 8.41 -8.21 -15.51
C ARG A 130 7.12 -8.68 -14.86
N PHE A 131 6.42 -9.61 -15.54
CA PHE A 131 5.24 -10.24 -14.97
C PHE A 131 5.64 -11.20 -13.85
N ILE A 132 4.93 -11.14 -12.71
CA ILE A 132 5.11 -12.07 -11.60
C ILE A 132 4.24 -13.30 -11.83
N LYS A 133 4.87 -14.47 -11.97
CA LYS A 133 4.17 -15.75 -12.04
C LYS A 133 3.67 -16.14 -10.66
N GLY A 134 2.36 -16.38 -10.53
CA GLY A 134 1.74 -16.79 -9.28
C GLY A 134 0.22 -16.72 -9.38
N SER A 135 -0.44 -16.92 -8.25
CA SER A 135 -1.89 -16.81 -8.12
C SER A 135 -2.22 -15.66 -7.20
N VAL A 136 -3.04 -14.73 -7.67
CA VAL A 136 -3.62 -13.67 -6.83
C VAL A 136 -4.51 -14.31 -5.78
N THR A 137 -4.45 -13.83 -4.53
CA THR A 137 -5.29 -14.36 -3.45
C THR A 137 -6.70 -13.78 -3.53
N SER A 138 -7.66 -14.54 -3.02
CA SER A 138 -9.02 -14.05 -2.73
C SER A 138 -9.11 -13.58 -1.26
N PRO A 139 -10.17 -12.86 -0.87
CA PRO A 139 -10.42 -12.54 0.54
C PRO A 139 -10.47 -13.79 1.45
N GLU A 140 -10.99 -14.93 0.95
CA GLU A 140 -11.00 -16.20 1.67
C GLU A 140 -9.60 -16.79 1.84
N ASP A 141 -8.71 -16.56 0.86
CA ASP A 141 -7.32 -17.04 0.94
C ASP A 141 -6.55 -16.33 2.05
N LEU A 142 -6.77 -15.02 2.23
CA LEU A 142 -6.11 -14.23 3.29
C LEU A 142 -6.37 -14.79 4.70
N ARG A 143 -7.51 -15.47 4.91
CA ARG A 143 -7.90 -16.06 6.20
C ARG A 143 -7.25 -17.41 6.49
N LYS A 144 -6.56 -17.99 5.51
CA LYS A 144 -5.88 -19.30 5.66
C LYS A 144 -4.56 -19.13 6.42
N PRO A 145 -4.31 -19.90 7.49
CA PRO A 145 -3.10 -19.76 8.31
C PRO A 145 -1.78 -19.77 7.53
N ALA A 146 -1.68 -20.61 6.50
CA ALA A 146 -0.49 -20.66 5.65
C ALA A 146 -0.27 -19.37 4.84
N ILE A 147 -1.35 -18.65 4.50
CA ILE A 147 -1.29 -17.41 3.72
C ILE A 147 -1.04 -16.22 4.65
N TYR A 148 -1.85 -16.02 5.70
CA TYR A 148 -1.65 -14.83 6.53
C TYR A 148 -0.31 -14.82 7.28
N ARG A 149 0.26 -15.99 7.65
CA ARG A 149 1.62 -16.06 8.19
C ARG A 149 2.66 -15.67 7.15
N ALA A 150 2.50 -16.13 5.90
CA ALA A 150 3.38 -15.75 4.80
C ALA A 150 3.29 -14.23 4.50
N VAL A 151 2.07 -13.65 4.55
CA VAL A 151 1.84 -12.21 4.43
C VAL A 151 2.54 -11.47 5.58
N ALA A 152 2.36 -11.90 6.82
CA ALA A 152 3.00 -11.32 8.00
C ALA A 152 4.53 -11.30 7.87
N SER A 153 5.12 -12.43 7.50
CA SER A 153 6.56 -12.56 7.32
C SER A 153 7.08 -11.67 6.17
N ARG A 154 6.35 -11.60 5.05
CA ARG A 154 6.74 -10.76 3.90
C ARG A 154 6.60 -9.27 4.19
N LEU A 155 5.52 -8.86 4.86
CA LEU A 155 5.30 -7.47 5.27
C LEU A 155 6.37 -7.02 6.28
N ALA A 156 6.71 -7.89 7.21
CA ALA A 156 7.80 -7.64 8.17
C ALA A 156 9.16 -7.45 7.47
N GLN A 157 9.49 -8.30 6.49
CA GLN A 157 10.68 -8.13 5.67
C GLN A 157 10.68 -6.78 4.95
N TRP A 158 9.56 -6.44 4.33
CA TRP A 158 9.36 -5.17 3.63
C TRP A 158 9.61 -3.97 4.56
N HIS A 159 8.94 -3.92 5.72
CA HIS A 159 9.08 -2.85 6.70
C HIS A 159 10.48 -2.77 7.33
N ALA A 160 11.16 -3.90 7.50
CA ALA A 160 12.48 -3.95 8.12
C ALA A 160 13.63 -3.57 7.18
N THR A 161 13.43 -3.74 5.85
CA THR A 161 14.54 -3.62 4.89
C THR A 161 14.44 -2.41 3.98
N VAL A 162 13.24 -1.93 3.69
CA VAL A 162 13.04 -0.80 2.77
C VAL A 162 13.10 0.52 3.55
N PRO A 163 14.02 1.42 3.24
CA PRO A 163 14.07 2.72 3.90
C PRO A 163 12.92 3.62 3.43
N CYS A 164 12.46 4.50 4.31
CA CYS A 164 11.54 5.57 3.94
C CYS A 164 12.24 6.60 3.06
N ILE A 165 11.66 6.94 1.91
CA ILE A 165 12.08 8.10 1.12
C ILE A 165 11.34 9.31 1.67
N THR A 166 12.01 10.07 2.51
CA THR A 166 11.45 11.25 3.15
C THR A 166 12.41 12.43 3.06
N HIS A 167 11.86 13.62 3.19
CA HIS A 167 12.61 14.85 3.37
C HIS A 167 12.27 15.46 4.75
N PRO A 168 13.22 16.09 5.44
CA PRO A 168 12.90 16.86 6.65
C PRO A 168 11.85 17.92 6.31
N THR A 169 10.87 18.13 7.19
CA THR A 169 9.98 19.29 7.10
C THR A 169 10.83 20.56 7.15
N SER A 170 10.60 21.48 6.23
CA SER A 170 11.25 22.79 6.24
C SER A 170 10.84 23.52 7.53
N ALA A 171 11.70 23.46 8.56
CA ALA A 171 11.44 24.11 9.85
C ALA A 171 11.42 25.64 9.80
N ASN A 172 11.43 26.24 8.61
CA ASN A 172 11.49 27.66 8.35
C ASN A 172 10.41 28.14 7.37
N SER A 173 9.14 27.84 7.61
CA SER A 173 8.14 28.79 7.17
C SER A 173 8.12 29.91 8.23
N HIS A 174 8.78 31.01 7.94
CA HIS A 174 8.59 32.27 8.67
C HIS A 174 7.09 32.51 8.73
N VAL A 175 6.53 32.42 9.91
CA VAL A 175 5.24 33.05 10.20
C VAL A 175 5.54 34.54 10.12
N ASP A 176 5.25 35.16 8.99
CA ASP A 176 5.22 36.60 8.88
C ASP A 176 4.15 37.06 9.88
N GLU A 177 4.59 37.76 10.94
CA GLU A 177 3.74 38.34 11.98
C GLU A 177 2.84 39.50 11.46
N ASN A 178 2.69 39.63 10.15
CA ASN A 178 1.79 40.61 9.54
C ASN A 178 0.49 39.91 9.15
N GLY A 179 -0.49 40.01 10.07
CA GLY A 179 -1.87 39.55 9.88
C GLY A 179 -2.53 40.21 8.66
N ALA A 180 -2.45 39.52 7.54
CA ALA A 180 -3.37 39.66 6.43
C ALA A 180 -3.90 38.25 6.14
N ASN A 181 -5.23 38.10 6.02
CA ASN A 181 -5.93 36.91 5.53
C ASN A 181 -5.41 36.55 4.13
N GLY A 182 -4.25 35.88 4.05
CA GLY A 182 -3.71 35.32 2.85
C GLY A 182 -4.08 33.85 2.82
N ASP A 183 -4.58 33.35 1.70
CA ASP A 183 -4.73 31.93 1.42
C ASP A 183 -3.42 31.24 1.79
N GLN A 184 -3.46 30.36 2.81
CA GLN A 184 -2.28 29.56 3.16
C GLN A 184 -1.98 28.65 1.96
N ASP A 185 -0.71 28.59 1.56
CA ASP A 185 -0.24 27.72 0.51
C ASP A 185 -0.66 26.28 0.80
N PRO A 186 -1.46 25.60 -0.07
CA PRO A 186 -1.90 24.24 0.14
C PRO A 186 -0.76 23.25 0.38
N ASP A 187 0.39 23.44 -0.28
CA ASP A 187 1.56 22.60 -0.10
C ASP A 187 2.14 22.75 1.31
N ALA A 188 2.17 23.96 1.84
CA ALA A 188 2.59 24.21 3.22
C ALA A 188 1.63 23.58 4.25
N ILE A 189 0.31 23.60 3.99
CA ILE A 189 -0.67 22.92 4.85
C ILE A 189 -0.44 21.40 4.84
N ILE A 190 -0.20 20.82 3.67
CA ILE A 190 0.07 19.39 3.52
C ILE A 190 1.35 19.01 4.27
N GLU A 191 2.45 19.70 4.04
CA GLU A 191 3.73 19.39 4.67
C GLU A 191 3.68 19.50 6.21
N ASN A 192 2.88 20.43 6.73
CA ASN A 192 2.71 20.66 8.16
C ASN A 192 1.59 19.81 8.80
N ALA A 193 0.97 18.87 8.09
CA ALA A 193 -0.10 18.04 8.63
C ALA A 193 0.31 17.25 9.88
N ALA A 194 1.58 16.82 9.99
CA ALA A 194 2.13 16.16 11.17
C ALA A 194 3.48 16.80 11.56
N PRO A 195 3.47 17.90 12.32
CA PRO A 195 4.68 18.63 12.67
C PRO A 195 5.74 17.76 13.32
N GLY A 196 6.99 17.91 12.87
CA GLY A 196 8.15 17.15 13.36
C GLY A 196 8.29 15.74 12.80
N LYS A 197 7.40 15.31 11.90
CA LYS A 197 7.57 14.06 11.14
C LYS A 197 8.15 14.35 9.75
N PRO A 198 9.03 13.45 9.25
CA PRO A 198 9.52 13.55 7.87
C PRO A 198 8.38 13.43 6.87
N VAL A 199 8.47 14.16 5.76
CA VAL A 199 7.46 14.16 4.69
C VAL A 199 8.01 13.47 3.43
N PRO A 200 7.14 12.86 2.63
CA PRO A 200 5.72 12.63 2.87
C PRO A 200 5.47 11.45 3.83
N ASN A 201 4.30 11.41 4.39
CA ASN A 201 3.87 10.34 5.32
C ASN A 201 2.35 10.13 5.23
N LEU A 202 1.82 9.18 5.98
CA LEU A 202 0.38 8.86 6.04
C LEU A 202 -0.49 10.11 6.28
N TRP A 203 -0.07 10.99 7.19
CA TRP A 203 -0.83 12.17 7.60
C TRP A 203 -0.90 13.21 6.49
N THR A 204 0.23 13.43 5.78
CA THR A 204 0.30 14.34 4.64
C THR A 204 -0.53 13.84 3.45
N VAL A 205 -0.63 12.52 3.25
CA VAL A 205 -1.50 11.94 2.22
C VAL A 205 -2.96 12.20 2.54
N MET A 206 -3.41 11.94 3.77
CA MET A 206 -4.79 12.22 4.19
C MET A 206 -5.11 13.73 4.11
N GLN A 207 -4.17 14.60 4.50
CA GLN A 207 -4.34 16.05 4.38
C GLN A 207 -4.54 16.49 2.93
N LYS A 208 -3.69 15.99 2.02
CA LYS A 208 -3.83 16.24 0.57
C LYS A 208 -5.22 15.82 0.05
N TRP A 209 -5.70 14.65 0.46
CA TRP A 209 -7.00 14.15 0.04
C TRP A 209 -8.16 14.98 0.60
N ILE A 210 -8.10 15.41 1.86
CA ILE A 210 -9.12 16.29 2.44
C ILE A 210 -9.20 17.61 1.69
N LEU A 211 -8.05 18.25 1.36
CA LEU A 211 -8.02 19.48 0.60
C LEU A 211 -8.55 19.34 -0.83
N ALA A 212 -8.46 18.15 -1.40
CA ALA A 212 -8.96 17.85 -2.73
C ALA A 212 -10.48 17.58 -2.80
N LEU A 213 -11.17 17.46 -1.66
CA LEU A 213 -12.62 17.27 -1.64
C LEU A 213 -13.36 18.49 -2.19
N PRO A 214 -14.49 18.29 -2.91
CA PRO A 214 -15.27 19.40 -3.45
C PRO A 214 -15.89 20.24 -2.33
N ILE A 215 -15.91 21.58 -2.54
CA ILE A 215 -16.42 22.59 -1.60
C ILE A 215 -17.49 23.49 -2.22
N ASN A 216 -18.13 23.06 -3.30
CA ASN A 216 -19.07 23.86 -4.07
C ASN A 216 -20.37 24.19 -3.29
N THR A 217 -20.79 23.29 -2.42
CA THR A 217 -22.00 23.44 -1.60
C THR A 217 -21.67 23.63 -0.12
N GLN A 218 -22.63 24.16 0.64
CA GLN A 218 -22.48 24.30 2.09
C GLN A 218 -22.23 22.96 2.78
N VAL A 219 -22.97 21.92 2.38
CA VAL A 219 -22.82 20.55 2.92
C VAL A 219 -21.41 19.99 2.66
N GLN A 220 -20.86 20.24 1.48
CA GLN A 220 -19.49 19.80 1.15
C GLN A 220 -18.45 20.52 2.00
N ARG A 221 -18.58 21.83 2.20
CA ARG A 221 -17.67 22.60 3.08
C ARG A 221 -17.73 22.09 4.52
N GLU A 222 -18.92 21.92 5.07
CA GLU A 222 -19.10 21.39 6.44
C GLU A 222 -18.51 19.99 6.60
N ARG A 223 -18.64 19.13 5.55
CA ARG A 223 -18.02 17.81 5.53
C ARG A 223 -16.49 17.92 5.53
N GLN A 224 -15.91 18.72 4.65
CA GLN A 224 -14.46 18.92 4.59
C GLN A 224 -13.93 19.44 5.93
N GLU A 225 -14.54 20.47 6.52
CA GLU A 225 -14.18 20.98 7.84
C GLU A 225 -14.27 19.94 8.95
N LYS A 226 -15.31 19.08 8.92
CA LYS A 226 -15.44 17.98 9.87
C LYS A 226 -14.30 16.99 9.75
N LEU A 227 -13.95 16.58 8.52
CA LEU A 227 -12.85 15.66 8.26
C LEU A 227 -11.51 16.29 8.60
N GLN A 228 -11.33 17.58 8.39
CA GLN A 228 -10.11 18.31 8.78
C GLN A 228 -9.91 18.29 10.29
N ARG A 229 -10.92 18.65 11.07
CA ARG A 229 -10.84 18.58 12.54
C ARG A 229 -10.55 17.16 13.03
N GLU A 230 -11.09 16.16 12.34
CA GLU A 230 -10.86 14.77 12.69
C GLU A 230 -9.45 14.30 12.35
N LEU A 231 -8.88 14.75 11.23
CA LEU A 231 -7.47 14.50 10.93
C LEU A 231 -6.55 15.11 11.98
N GLU A 232 -6.82 16.33 12.45
CA GLU A 232 -6.06 16.96 13.53
C GLU A 232 -6.09 16.15 14.82
N TYR A 233 -7.28 15.60 15.16
CA TYR A 233 -7.42 14.67 16.28
C TYR A 233 -6.57 13.40 16.08
N ILE A 234 -6.68 12.75 14.91
CA ILE A 234 -5.92 11.54 14.56
C ILE A 234 -4.41 11.82 14.64
N VAL A 235 -3.93 12.93 14.09
CA VAL A 235 -2.52 13.31 14.14
C VAL A 235 -2.06 13.49 15.57
N LYS A 236 -2.81 14.22 16.37
CA LYS A 236 -2.49 14.45 17.79
C LYS A 236 -2.37 13.16 18.59
N GLU A 237 -3.28 12.21 18.36
CA GLU A 237 -3.33 10.93 19.10
C GLU A 237 -2.25 9.94 18.65
N PHE A 238 -1.92 9.92 17.34
CA PHE A 238 -1.16 8.82 16.76
C PHE A 238 0.21 9.18 16.19
N SER A 239 0.47 10.45 15.81
CA SER A 239 1.71 10.77 15.09
C SER A 239 2.96 10.68 15.96
N GLN A 240 2.86 10.88 17.26
CA GLN A 240 4.00 10.88 18.19
C GLN A 240 4.24 9.54 18.88
N ARG A 241 3.49 8.49 18.49
CA ARG A 241 3.71 7.15 19.05
C ARG A 241 5.05 6.58 18.58
N PRO A 242 5.75 5.80 19.44
CA PRO A 242 7.13 5.38 19.14
C PRO A 242 7.22 4.47 17.92
N GLY A 243 6.25 3.58 17.67
CA GLY A 243 6.22 2.69 16.51
C GLY A 243 7.50 1.90 16.22
N LEU A 244 7.55 1.26 15.08
CA LEU A 244 8.74 0.65 14.50
C LEU A 244 9.37 1.58 13.44
N GLY A 245 10.64 1.36 13.14
CA GLY A 245 11.36 2.15 12.14
C GLY A 245 11.88 3.50 12.64
N ALA A 246 12.50 4.26 11.75
CA ALA A 246 12.97 5.61 12.05
C ALA A 246 11.78 6.57 12.21
N ASP A 247 11.81 7.42 13.20
CA ASP A 247 10.73 8.36 13.53
C ASP A 247 9.36 7.71 13.80
N GLY A 248 9.33 6.38 14.10
CA GLY A 248 8.11 5.59 14.26
C GLY A 248 7.41 5.25 12.96
N LEU A 249 8.10 5.37 11.82
CA LEU A 249 7.59 5.12 10.48
C LEU A 249 8.36 3.99 9.80
N VAL A 250 7.64 3.19 9.03
CA VAL A 250 8.16 2.20 8.09
C VAL A 250 7.72 2.56 6.68
N PHE A 251 8.40 2.03 5.67
CA PHE A 251 7.89 2.13 4.30
C PHE A 251 6.70 1.18 4.17
N ALA A 252 5.49 1.69 4.36
CA ALA A 252 4.26 0.91 4.39
C ALA A 252 3.66 0.72 2.99
N HIS A 253 2.93 -0.38 2.79
CA HIS A 253 2.20 -0.65 1.54
C HIS A 253 0.95 0.22 1.41
N CYS A 254 0.24 0.41 2.50
CA CYS A 254 -0.99 1.19 2.65
C CYS A 254 -2.21 0.70 1.84
N ASP A 255 -2.08 -0.38 1.05
CA ASP A 255 -3.14 -0.97 0.23
C ASP A 255 -2.96 -2.50 0.10
N LEU A 256 -2.72 -3.19 1.22
CA LEU A 256 -2.46 -4.63 1.20
C LEU A 256 -3.76 -5.45 1.28
N LEU A 257 -4.59 -5.32 0.25
CA LEU A 257 -5.80 -6.14 0.06
C LEU A 257 -5.47 -7.49 -0.61
N SER A 258 -6.44 -8.39 -0.72
CA SER A 258 -6.24 -9.72 -1.31
C SER A 258 -5.73 -9.68 -2.75
N GLY A 259 -6.25 -8.76 -3.56
CA GLY A 259 -5.83 -8.57 -4.96
C GLY A 259 -4.36 -8.19 -5.12
N ASN A 260 -3.73 -7.65 -4.06
CA ASN A 260 -2.34 -7.21 -4.06
C ASN A 260 -1.36 -8.23 -3.48
N VAL A 261 -1.83 -9.43 -3.12
CA VAL A 261 -1.02 -10.56 -2.62
C VAL A 261 -0.97 -11.67 -3.65
N ILE A 262 0.23 -12.02 -4.12
CA ILE A 262 0.46 -13.12 -5.06
C ILE A 262 1.14 -14.28 -4.33
N VAL A 263 0.52 -15.46 -4.37
CA VAL A 263 1.14 -16.72 -3.94
C VAL A 263 2.05 -17.22 -5.05
N LEU A 264 3.34 -17.30 -4.76
CA LEU A 264 4.34 -17.77 -5.71
C LEU A 264 4.28 -19.30 -5.88
N PRO A 265 4.61 -19.85 -7.07
CA PRO A 265 4.71 -21.29 -7.25
C PRO A 265 5.74 -21.85 -6.26
N SER A 266 5.35 -22.87 -5.50
CA SER A 266 6.29 -23.52 -4.60
C SER A 266 7.43 -24.13 -5.42
N SER A 267 8.68 -23.75 -5.15
CA SER A 267 9.82 -24.59 -5.46
C SER A 267 9.54 -25.99 -4.85
N LEU A 268 9.85 -27.07 -5.59
CA LEU A 268 9.60 -28.45 -5.19
C LEU A 268 9.94 -28.66 -3.71
N PRO A 269 9.03 -29.22 -2.88
CA PRO A 269 9.27 -29.36 -1.45
C PRO A 269 10.46 -30.29 -1.22
N ALA A 270 11.42 -29.88 -0.40
CA ALA A 270 12.38 -30.79 0.19
C ALA A 270 11.60 -31.87 0.95
N LYS A 271 11.95 -33.18 0.76
CA LYS A 271 11.29 -34.28 1.44
C LYS A 271 11.21 -34.00 2.96
N GLY A 272 10.00 -33.85 3.49
CA GLY A 272 9.75 -33.73 4.94
C GLY A 272 9.48 -32.31 5.47
N SER A 273 9.50 -31.25 4.67
CA SER A 273 9.12 -29.91 5.14
C SER A 273 7.61 -29.69 4.98
N LYS A 274 6.95 -29.08 5.99
CA LYS A 274 5.62 -28.49 5.83
C LYS A 274 5.75 -27.43 4.74
N LYS A 275 4.92 -27.53 3.70
CA LYS A 275 4.90 -26.59 2.58
C LYS A 275 4.44 -25.24 3.07
N GLU A 276 5.37 -24.33 3.33
CA GLU A 276 5.04 -22.94 3.65
C GLU A 276 4.70 -22.20 2.36
N ALA A 277 3.66 -21.38 2.38
CA ALA A 277 3.35 -20.48 1.29
C ALA A 277 4.45 -19.41 1.19
N THR A 278 4.78 -19.02 -0.04
CA THR A 278 5.63 -17.85 -0.29
C THR A 278 4.79 -16.84 -1.04
N VAL A 279 4.75 -15.61 -0.55
CA VAL A 279 3.97 -14.53 -1.16
C VAL A 279 4.85 -13.37 -1.56
N THR A 280 4.35 -12.59 -2.52
CA THR A 280 4.90 -11.28 -2.85
C THR A 280 3.76 -10.28 -3.03
N PHE A 281 4.07 -8.99 -2.96
CA PHE A 281 3.08 -7.92 -3.08
C PHE A 281 3.23 -7.20 -4.40
N ILE A 282 2.12 -6.61 -4.86
CA ILE A 282 2.02 -5.77 -6.05
C ILE A 282 1.22 -4.51 -5.72
N ASP A 283 1.23 -3.56 -6.63
CA ASP A 283 0.46 -2.32 -6.57
C ASP A 283 0.89 -1.39 -5.43
N TYR A 284 2.00 -0.68 -5.68
CA TYR A 284 2.68 0.17 -4.69
C TYR A 284 2.27 1.64 -4.78
N GLU A 285 1.15 1.95 -5.41
CA GLU A 285 0.77 3.34 -5.74
C GLU A 285 0.41 4.17 -4.50
N TYR A 286 -0.01 3.50 -3.40
CA TYR A 286 -0.28 4.13 -2.11
C TYR A 286 0.88 4.01 -1.10
N ALA A 287 1.97 3.33 -1.48
CA ALA A 287 3.07 3.08 -0.56
C ALA A 287 3.70 4.39 -0.08
N THR A 288 3.72 4.56 1.24
CA THR A 288 4.22 5.80 1.88
C THR A 288 4.72 5.52 3.30
N PRO A 289 5.65 6.33 3.84
CA PRO A 289 6.04 6.24 5.24
C PRO A 289 4.83 6.34 6.16
N SER A 290 4.61 5.30 6.97
CA SER A 290 3.45 5.19 7.87
C SER A 290 3.81 4.39 9.11
N PRO A 291 3.04 4.52 10.22
CA PRO A 291 3.18 3.60 11.34
C PRO A 291 2.91 2.14 10.90
N ALA A 292 3.77 1.20 11.31
CA ALA A 292 3.56 -0.22 11.02
C ALA A 292 2.20 -0.73 11.52
N ALA A 293 1.75 -0.20 12.66
CA ALA A 293 0.44 -0.52 13.23
C ALA A 293 -0.73 -0.11 12.34
N PHE A 294 -0.61 1.01 11.61
CA PHE A 294 -1.61 1.41 10.62
C PHE A 294 -1.66 0.40 9.47
N ASP A 295 -0.52 0.04 8.88
CA ASP A 295 -0.48 -0.85 7.71
C ASP A 295 -1.03 -2.25 8.04
N ILE A 296 -0.71 -2.77 9.25
CA ILE A 296 -1.27 -4.03 9.73
C ILE A 296 -2.78 -3.92 10.00
N ALA A 297 -3.24 -2.84 10.65
CA ALA A 297 -4.67 -2.63 10.89
C ALA A 297 -5.45 -2.45 9.58
N ASN A 298 -4.84 -1.80 8.60
CA ASN A 298 -5.37 -1.66 7.25
C ASN A 298 -5.52 -3.01 6.56
N HIS A 299 -4.47 -3.84 6.58
CA HIS A 299 -4.53 -5.20 6.05
C HIS A 299 -5.65 -6.03 6.72
N PHE A 300 -5.82 -5.93 8.04
CA PHE A 300 -6.89 -6.64 8.74
C PHE A 300 -8.30 -6.15 8.34
N ALA A 301 -8.45 -4.85 8.07
CA ALA A 301 -9.71 -4.31 7.57
C ALA A 301 -10.07 -4.87 6.18
N GLU A 302 -9.08 -5.11 5.33
CA GLU A 302 -9.24 -5.66 3.98
C GLU A 302 -9.62 -7.16 3.94
N TRP A 303 -9.61 -7.88 5.08
CA TRP A 303 -10.17 -9.23 5.14
C TRP A 303 -11.68 -9.25 4.86
N GLY A 304 -12.39 -8.15 5.15
CA GLY A 304 -13.81 -7.96 4.86
C GLY A 304 -14.12 -7.68 3.39
N GLY A 305 -13.09 -7.41 2.57
CA GLY A 305 -13.24 -7.05 1.17
C GLY A 305 -14.03 -5.74 0.95
N PHE A 306 -14.37 -5.46 -0.30
CA PHE A 306 -15.17 -4.28 -0.67
C PHE A 306 -16.59 -4.30 -0.09
N ASP A 307 -17.11 -5.48 0.24
CA ASP A 307 -18.44 -5.62 0.89
C ASP A 307 -18.42 -5.23 2.37
N CYS A 308 -17.24 -4.97 2.94
CA CYS A 308 -17.05 -4.68 4.36
C CYS A 308 -17.71 -5.74 5.27
N ASP A 309 -17.52 -7.03 4.96
CA ASP A 309 -18.07 -8.12 5.78
C ASP A 309 -17.31 -8.23 7.11
N TYR A 310 -17.88 -7.66 8.15
CA TYR A 310 -17.27 -7.67 9.48
C TYR A 310 -17.21 -9.04 10.14
N ASN A 311 -18.02 -10.03 9.70
CA ASN A 311 -18.03 -11.37 10.27
C ASN A 311 -16.75 -12.14 10.00
N VAL A 312 -16.01 -11.74 8.98
CA VAL A 312 -14.78 -12.42 8.54
C VAL A 312 -13.49 -11.72 8.95
N LEU A 313 -13.59 -10.60 9.66
CA LEU A 313 -12.40 -9.91 10.20
C LEU A 313 -11.64 -10.84 11.15
N PRO A 314 -10.30 -10.68 11.27
CA PRO A 314 -9.49 -11.59 12.07
C PRO A 314 -9.86 -11.50 13.56
N THR A 315 -9.97 -12.65 14.21
CA THR A 315 -10.19 -12.76 15.65
C THR A 315 -8.92 -12.38 16.44
N LYS A 316 -9.03 -12.23 17.76
CA LYS A 316 -7.86 -11.94 18.62
C LYS A 316 -6.73 -12.97 18.45
N SER A 317 -7.07 -14.26 18.38
CA SER A 317 -6.09 -15.31 18.19
C SER A 317 -5.40 -15.21 16.84
N GLN A 318 -6.14 -14.97 15.75
CA GLN A 318 -5.58 -14.79 14.41
C GLN A 318 -4.69 -13.55 14.32
N ARG A 319 -5.12 -12.42 14.89
CA ARG A 319 -4.30 -11.19 14.93
C ARG A 319 -3.01 -11.40 15.72
N ARG A 320 -3.11 -12.02 16.90
CA ARG A 320 -1.93 -12.35 17.70
C ARG A 320 -0.95 -13.22 16.93
N GLU A 321 -1.43 -14.25 16.25
CA GLU A 321 -0.59 -15.15 15.45
C GLU A 321 0.09 -14.42 14.29
N PHE A 322 -0.66 -13.55 13.59
CA PHE A 322 -0.11 -12.70 12.52
C PHE A 322 0.99 -11.78 13.07
N ILE A 323 0.69 -11.06 14.17
CA ILE A 323 1.60 -10.08 14.76
C ILE A 323 2.85 -10.77 15.34
N GLU A 324 2.72 -11.94 15.94
CA GLU A 324 3.86 -12.70 16.44
C GLU A 324 4.80 -13.12 15.29
N GLU A 325 4.26 -13.64 14.19
CA GLU A 325 5.06 -13.98 13.00
C GLU A 325 5.71 -12.72 12.39
N TYR A 326 4.95 -11.62 12.33
CA TYR A 326 5.47 -10.33 11.87
C TYR A 326 6.64 -9.85 12.73
N VAL A 327 6.51 -9.83 14.05
CA VAL A 327 7.56 -9.37 14.98
C VAL A 327 8.81 -10.24 14.86
N ARG A 328 8.65 -11.56 14.85
CA ARG A 328 9.79 -12.51 14.65
C ARG A 328 10.53 -12.21 13.35
N SER A 329 9.79 -12.03 12.27
CA SER A 329 10.37 -11.78 10.96
C SER A 329 11.00 -10.39 10.85
N TYR A 330 10.38 -9.36 11.44
CA TYR A 330 10.90 -7.99 11.46
C TYR A 330 12.28 -7.92 12.14
N PHE A 331 12.38 -8.42 13.37
CA PHE A 331 13.66 -8.38 14.09
C PHE A 331 14.72 -9.33 13.51
N ARG A 332 14.32 -10.43 12.91
CA ARG A 332 15.23 -11.29 12.15
C ARG A 332 15.85 -10.54 10.95
N CYS A 333 15.05 -9.73 10.23
CA CYS A 333 15.53 -8.99 9.06
C CYS A 333 16.29 -7.72 9.43
N SER A 334 15.95 -7.03 10.52
CA SER A 334 16.57 -5.76 10.94
C SER A 334 17.79 -5.93 11.82
N GLN A 335 17.79 -6.90 12.76
CA GLN A 335 18.80 -7.00 13.83
C GLN A 335 19.41 -8.41 14.00
N GLY A 336 19.00 -9.38 13.17
CA GLY A 336 19.52 -10.75 13.27
C GLY A 336 19.09 -11.51 14.54
N ASN A 337 17.93 -11.21 15.11
CA ASN A 337 17.33 -11.90 16.28
C ASN A 337 18.14 -11.80 17.62
N THR A 338 19.00 -10.86 17.80
CA THR A 338 19.84 -10.79 19.00
C THR A 338 19.11 -10.08 20.15
N GLY A 339 18.72 -10.85 21.18
CA GLY A 339 18.32 -10.31 22.48
C GLY A 339 16.94 -9.64 22.56
N VAL A 340 16.08 -9.79 21.55
CA VAL A 340 14.72 -9.20 21.53
C VAL A 340 13.74 -10.12 22.26
N ASP A 341 12.98 -9.57 23.19
CA ASP A 341 11.82 -10.24 23.80
C ASP A 341 10.64 -10.20 22.83
N ILE A 342 10.50 -11.26 22.03
CA ILE A 342 9.44 -11.36 21.00
C ILE A 342 8.04 -11.25 21.61
N GLU A 343 7.82 -11.83 22.78
CA GLU A 343 6.49 -11.78 23.43
C GLU A 343 6.15 -10.36 23.90
N ALA A 344 7.12 -9.62 24.45
CA ALA A 344 6.92 -8.23 24.83
C ALA A 344 6.67 -7.32 23.63
N GLU A 345 7.44 -7.47 22.54
CA GLU A 345 7.24 -6.68 21.32
C GLU A 345 5.94 -7.06 20.59
N THR A 346 5.54 -8.34 20.65
CA THR A 346 4.23 -8.79 20.13
C THR A 346 3.07 -8.11 20.86
N ARG A 347 3.10 -8.08 22.21
CA ARG A 347 2.07 -7.39 23.01
C ARG A 347 2.02 -5.91 22.65
N LYS A 348 3.16 -5.24 22.64
CA LYS A 348 3.29 -3.82 22.33
C LYS A 348 2.72 -3.48 20.95
N LEU A 349 3.09 -4.24 19.91
CA LEU A 349 2.57 -4.01 18.57
C LEU A 349 1.08 -4.33 18.45
N ASN A 350 0.60 -5.38 19.14
CA ASN A 350 -0.83 -5.68 19.19
C ASN A 350 -1.63 -4.53 19.79
N ASP A 351 -1.17 -3.95 20.90
CA ASP A 351 -1.82 -2.80 21.55
C ASP A 351 -1.84 -1.57 20.59
N GLU A 352 -0.75 -1.35 19.84
CA GLU A 352 -0.72 -0.29 18.82
C GLU A 352 -1.69 -0.57 17.67
N VAL A 353 -1.76 -1.79 17.14
CA VAL A 353 -2.70 -2.18 16.08
C VAL A 353 -4.15 -2.02 16.54
N ASP A 354 -4.44 -2.37 17.79
CA ASP A 354 -5.78 -2.17 18.37
C ASP A 354 -6.15 -0.69 18.45
N LEU A 355 -5.20 0.19 18.70
CA LEU A 355 -5.43 1.64 18.67
C LEU A 355 -5.67 2.17 17.25
N PHE A 356 -4.96 1.64 16.26
CA PHE A 356 -5.10 2.09 14.87
C PHE A 356 -6.29 1.48 14.13
N ARG A 357 -7.02 0.49 14.70
CA ARG A 357 -8.03 -0.32 13.98
C ARG A 357 -9.17 0.48 13.31
N GLY A 358 -9.47 1.69 13.80
CA GLY A 358 -10.47 2.57 13.19
C GLY A 358 -9.94 3.44 12.05
N VAL A 359 -8.63 3.75 12.05
CA VAL A 359 -8.02 4.70 11.11
C VAL A 359 -8.16 4.28 9.63
N PRO A 360 -8.10 2.98 9.25
CA PRO A 360 -8.38 2.55 7.87
C PRO A 360 -9.76 2.98 7.36
N GLY A 361 -10.79 2.99 8.22
CA GLY A 361 -12.12 3.48 7.85
C GLY A 361 -12.11 4.97 7.47
N PHE A 362 -11.34 5.78 8.18
CA PHE A 362 -11.17 7.20 7.86
C PHE A 362 -10.37 7.38 6.56
N TYR A 363 -9.26 6.67 6.41
CA TYR A 363 -8.38 6.71 5.24
C TYR A 363 -9.14 6.36 3.94
N TRP A 364 -9.77 5.19 3.90
CA TRP A 364 -10.53 4.74 2.73
C TRP A 364 -11.84 5.50 2.54
N GLY A 365 -12.42 6.02 3.61
CA GLY A 365 -13.59 6.89 3.52
C GLY A 365 -13.31 8.18 2.75
N ILE A 366 -12.21 8.87 3.05
CA ILE A 366 -11.79 10.08 2.31
C ILE A 366 -11.47 9.73 0.85
N TRP A 367 -10.70 8.66 0.63
CA TRP A 367 -10.39 8.16 -0.70
C TRP A 367 -11.65 7.92 -1.54
N ALA A 368 -12.64 7.24 -0.97
CA ALA A 368 -13.88 6.93 -1.65
C ALA A 368 -14.74 8.18 -1.97
N LEU A 369 -14.72 9.20 -1.09
CA LEU A 369 -15.35 10.49 -1.39
C LEU A 369 -14.76 11.18 -2.64
N ILE A 370 -13.45 11.04 -2.86
CA ILE A 370 -12.80 11.55 -4.08
C ILE A 370 -13.18 10.68 -5.27
N GLN A 371 -13.13 9.36 -5.13
CA GLN A 371 -13.51 8.41 -6.19
C GLN A 371 -14.95 8.60 -6.66
N ALA A 372 -15.87 8.93 -5.75
CA ALA A 372 -17.26 9.25 -6.10
C ALA A 372 -17.39 10.44 -7.08
N VAL A 373 -16.33 11.27 -7.19
CA VAL A 373 -16.33 12.44 -8.11
C VAL A 373 -15.57 12.16 -9.38
N ILE A 374 -14.47 11.39 -9.31
CA ILE A 374 -13.54 11.25 -10.44
C ILE A 374 -13.61 9.90 -11.16
N SER A 375 -14.17 8.85 -10.53
CA SER A 375 -14.18 7.51 -11.10
C SER A 375 -15.23 7.36 -12.20
N GLU A 376 -14.82 6.70 -13.29
CA GLU A 376 -15.72 6.29 -14.38
C GLU A 376 -16.20 4.84 -14.22
N ILE A 377 -15.81 4.18 -13.11
CA ILE A 377 -16.17 2.78 -12.83
C ILE A 377 -17.56 2.73 -12.21
N ASP A 378 -18.36 1.76 -12.67
CA ASP A 378 -19.71 1.48 -12.13
C ASP A 378 -19.60 0.79 -10.75
N PHE A 379 -19.31 1.63 -9.72
CA PHE A 379 -19.27 1.25 -8.33
C PHE A 379 -19.76 2.42 -7.48
N ASP A 380 -20.62 2.13 -6.48
CA ASP A 380 -21.16 3.16 -5.59
C ASP A 380 -20.16 3.61 -4.54
N TYR A 381 -19.19 4.40 -4.98
CA TYR A 381 -18.18 4.98 -4.09
C TYR A 381 -18.76 5.90 -3.02
N ALA A 382 -19.90 6.54 -3.29
CA ALA A 382 -20.54 7.42 -2.30
C ALA A 382 -21.06 6.61 -1.09
N SER A 383 -21.78 5.53 -1.34
CA SER A 383 -22.24 4.60 -0.28
C SER A 383 -21.08 3.90 0.40
N TYR A 384 -20.04 3.51 -0.35
CA TYR A 384 -18.82 2.92 0.22
C TYR A 384 -18.11 3.90 1.15
N ALA A 385 -18.00 5.18 0.78
CA ALA A 385 -17.41 6.22 1.63
C ALA A 385 -18.15 6.35 2.98
N GLU A 386 -19.48 6.39 2.96
CA GLU A 386 -20.28 6.47 4.19
C GLU A 386 -20.12 5.21 5.04
N THR A 387 -20.02 4.03 4.43
CA THR A 387 -19.74 2.78 5.15
C THR A 387 -18.41 2.84 5.86
N ARG A 388 -17.32 3.19 5.15
CA ARG A 388 -15.97 3.28 5.73
C ARG A 388 -15.88 4.37 6.80
N LEU A 389 -16.44 5.55 6.57
CA LEU A 389 -16.48 6.61 7.59
C LEU A 389 -17.31 6.20 8.81
N SER A 390 -18.42 5.44 8.64
CA SER A 390 -19.21 4.95 9.76
C SER A 390 -18.46 3.96 10.64
N GLU A 391 -17.53 3.16 10.06
CA GLU A 391 -16.62 2.29 10.84
C GLU A 391 -15.73 3.12 11.77
N TYR A 392 -15.16 4.20 11.24
CA TYR A 392 -14.31 5.10 12.00
C TYR A 392 -15.08 5.78 13.14
N TRP A 393 -16.25 6.35 12.85
CA TRP A 393 -17.05 7.03 13.86
C TRP A 393 -17.53 6.07 14.95
N ALA A 394 -17.97 4.87 14.57
CA ALA A 394 -18.43 3.86 15.52
C ALA A 394 -17.29 3.36 16.42
N TRP A 395 -16.09 3.16 15.87
CA TRP A 395 -14.90 2.86 16.65
C TRP A 395 -14.52 3.98 17.62
N LYS A 396 -14.59 5.24 17.18
CA LYS A 396 -14.26 6.40 18.01
C LYS A 396 -15.24 6.53 19.18
N GLU A 397 -16.56 6.48 18.92
CA GLU A 397 -17.59 6.50 19.93
C GLU A 397 -17.42 5.36 20.96
N GLU A 398 -16.99 4.16 20.52
CA GLU A 398 -16.73 3.04 21.41
C GLU A 398 -15.48 3.29 22.28
N LYS A 399 -14.38 3.75 21.65
CA LYS A 399 -13.12 4.10 22.33
C LYS A 399 -13.32 5.19 23.40
N GLU A 400 -14.16 6.18 23.12
CA GLU A 400 -14.44 7.32 24.02
C GLU A 400 -15.51 6.98 25.08
N GLY A 401 -16.19 5.83 24.94
CA GLY A 401 -17.25 5.39 25.88
C GLY A 401 -18.60 6.02 25.61
N ASP A 402 -18.76 6.85 24.60
CA ASP A 402 -19.99 7.57 24.27
C ASP A 402 -21.14 6.63 23.91
N ARG A 403 -20.85 5.50 23.25
CA ARG A 403 -21.87 4.49 22.93
C ARG A 403 -22.41 3.83 24.18
N ALA A 404 -21.55 3.43 25.10
CA ALA A 404 -21.95 2.83 26.37
C ALA A 404 -22.77 3.83 27.21
N ALA A 405 -22.31 5.10 27.27
CA ALA A 405 -23.04 6.18 27.94
C ALA A 405 -24.44 6.45 27.34
N ALA A 406 -24.57 6.28 26.01
CA ALA A 406 -25.84 6.43 25.29
C ALA A 406 -26.70 5.16 25.30
N GLY A 407 -26.29 4.06 25.96
CA GLY A 407 -26.99 2.78 25.98
C GLY A 407 -27.06 2.09 24.60
N LYS A 408 -26.14 2.41 23.67
CA LYS A 408 -26.06 1.79 22.36
C LYS A 408 -25.25 0.49 22.44
N GLU A 409 -25.66 -0.51 21.66
CA GLU A 409 -24.89 -1.76 21.53
C GLU A 409 -23.54 -1.51 20.85
N MET A 410 -22.55 -2.33 21.22
CA MET A 410 -21.25 -2.36 20.54
C MET A 410 -21.45 -2.71 19.07
N PRO A 411 -20.82 -1.97 18.13
CA PRO A 411 -20.92 -2.25 16.69
C PRO A 411 -20.45 -3.67 16.34
N LEU A 412 -21.04 -4.26 15.29
CA LEU A 412 -20.68 -5.61 14.86
C LEU A 412 -19.18 -5.76 14.60
N ARG A 413 -18.56 -4.75 13.95
CA ARG A 413 -17.13 -4.72 13.68
C ARG A 413 -16.30 -4.79 14.97
N GLU A 414 -16.64 -4.00 15.98
CA GLU A 414 -15.95 -3.99 17.28
C GLU A 414 -16.21 -5.29 18.06
N ARG A 415 -17.44 -5.81 18.03
CA ARG A 415 -17.77 -7.13 18.62
C ARG A 415 -16.92 -8.24 18.00
N ARG A 416 -16.78 -8.25 16.68
CA ARG A 416 -15.95 -9.22 15.97
C ARG A 416 -14.46 -9.08 16.35
N TRP A 417 -13.99 -7.85 16.48
CA TRP A 417 -12.63 -7.57 16.91
C TRP A 417 -12.35 -8.10 18.32
N GLU A 418 -13.32 -8.09 19.21
CA GLU A 418 -13.19 -8.61 20.57
C GLU A 418 -13.28 -10.15 20.68
N GLN A 419 -13.72 -10.85 19.63
CA GLN A 419 -13.82 -12.32 19.66
C GLN A 419 -12.44 -12.99 19.72
N MET A 420 -12.35 -14.04 20.56
CA MET A 420 -11.12 -14.82 20.73
C MET A 420 -10.86 -15.74 19.54
N GLU A 421 -11.91 -16.41 19.02
CA GLU A 421 -11.89 -17.40 17.91
C GLU A 421 -13.10 -17.24 16.99
#